data_a733d9be31f3fb7191e4687b03f0fce1
#
_entry.id   a733d9be31f3fb7191e4687b03f0fce1
#
_cell.length_a   1.000
_cell.length_b   1.000
_cell.length_c   1.000
_cell.angle_alpha   90.00
_cell.angle_beta   90.00
_cell.angle_gamma   90.00
#
_symmetry.space_group_name_H-M   'P 1'
#
loop_
_entity.id
_entity.type
_entity.pdbx_description
1 polymer ?
#
loop_
_entity_poly.entity_id
_entity_poly.type
_entity_poly.pdbx_seq_one_letter_code
_entity_poly.pdbx_strand_id
1 'polypeptide(L)'
;MSEDFSPYTWIVTRDAILGDSSDSVGKIGPRGAAHRERFDKIIIHGAHFRLLSEQGEVQFTGYILGDYKGFEPLDDYGRANGCSGIEYERDGQWQALSD
;
A
#
# COMPACT_ATOMS: atom_id res chain seq x y z
N MET A 1 -18.23 -3.23 -19.80
CA MET A 1 -17.98 -3.01 -19.16
C MET A 1 -17.13 -3.16 -18.14
N SER A 2 -16.42 -2.74 -17.83
CA SER A 2 -15.64 -2.99 -16.90
C SER A 2 -15.90 -2.53 -15.65
N GLU A 3 -16.37 -3.23 -14.93
CA GLU A 3 -16.78 -2.86 -13.74
C GLU A 3 -15.81 -2.96 -12.72
N ASP A 4 -14.64 -3.40 -12.97
CA ASP A 4 -13.62 -3.57 -11.97
C ASP A 4 -12.82 -2.31 -11.79
N PHE A 5 -13.27 -1.22 -12.31
CA PHE A 5 -12.59 0.03 -12.19
C PHE A 5 -12.62 0.49 -10.73
N SER A 6 -11.47 0.75 -10.17
CA SER A 6 -11.34 1.25 -8.81
C SER A 6 -10.85 2.69 -8.84
N PRO A 7 -11.34 3.56 -7.94
CA PRO A 7 -10.88 4.95 -7.91
C PRO A 7 -9.43 5.09 -7.44
N TYR A 8 -8.87 4.03 -6.86
CA TYR A 8 -7.49 4.08 -6.37
C TYR A 8 -6.77 2.80 -6.71
N THR A 9 -5.44 2.85 -6.66
CA THR A 9 -4.59 1.66 -6.84
C THR A 9 -3.40 1.78 -5.90
N TRP A 10 -3.10 0.69 -5.20
CA TRP A 10 -1.91 0.65 -4.34
C TRP A 10 -0.98 -0.47 -4.79
N ILE A 11 0.30 -0.32 -4.44
CA ILE A 11 1.30 -1.34 -4.72
C ILE A 11 2.18 -1.52 -3.49
N VAL A 12 2.54 -2.77 -3.18
CA VAL A 12 3.50 -3.07 -2.12
C VAL A 12 4.87 -3.17 -2.78
N THR A 13 5.81 -2.33 -2.34
CA THR A 13 7.14 -2.30 -2.93
C THR A 13 8.18 -2.96 -2.05
N ARG A 14 7.88 -3.21 -0.77
CA ARG A 14 8.84 -3.81 0.14
C ARG A 14 8.14 -4.64 1.19
N ASP A 15 8.73 -5.80 1.49
CA ASP A 15 8.28 -6.67 2.58
C ASP A 15 9.40 -6.70 3.61
N ALA A 16 9.18 -6.07 4.77
CA ALA A 16 10.19 -5.97 5.80
C ALA A 16 10.37 -7.28 6.58
N ILE A 17 9.45 -8.23 6.41
CA ILE A 17 9.51 -9.51 7.10
C ILE A 17 10.31 -10.52 6.29
N LEU A 18 9.94 -10.69 5.03
CA LEU A 18 10.51 -11.73 4.18
C LEU A 18 11.54 -11.22 3.17
N GLY A 19 11.64 -9.92 3.04
CA GLY A 19 12.63 -9.32 2.12
C GLY A 19 12.12 -9.20 0.70
N ASP A 20 13.03 -8.84 -0.20
CA ASP A 20 12.66 -8.49 -1.56
C ASP A 20 12.18 -9.66 -2.40
N SER A 21 12.45 -10.89 -1.97
CA SER A 21 11.98 -12.05 -2.73
C SER A 21 10.61 -12.52 -2.29
N SER A 22 9.96 -11.78 -1.41
CA SER A 22 8.62 -12.12 -0.94
C SER A 22 7.59 -11.97 -2.05
N ASP A 23 6.55 -12.80 -2.00
CA ASP A 23 5.44 -12.68 -2.94
C ASP A 23 4.64 -11.40 -2.73
N SER A 24 4.82 -10.73 -1.59
CA SER A 24 4.13 -9.48 -1.34
C SER A 24 4.69 -8.34 -2.17
N VAL A 25 5.97 -8.39 -2.52
CA VAL A 25 6.58 -7.33 -3.30
C VAL A 25 6.01 -7.38 -4.72
N GLY A 26 5.44 -6.26 -5.15
CA GLY A 26 4.79 -6.18 -6.43
C GLY A 26 3.31 -6.44 -6.41
N LYS A 27 2.74 -6.73 -5.21
CA LYS A 27 1.30 -6.88 -5.11
C LYS A 27 0.62 -5.56 -5.37
N ILE A 28 -0.45 -5.60 -6.15
CA ILE A 28 -1.20 -4.43 -6.54
C ILE A 28 -2.65 -4.67 -6.19
N GLY A 29 -3.29 -3.67 -5.65
CA GLY A 29 -4.69 -3.79 -5.30
C GLY A 29 -5.49 -2.57 -5.70
N PRO A 30 -6.80 -2.67 -5.46
CA PRO A 30 -7.46 -3.75 -4.74
C PRO A 30 -7.66 -5.03 -5.54
N ARG A 31 -7.46 -5.00 -6.83
CA ARG A 31 -7.76 -6.19 -7.61
C ARG A 31 -6.57 -6.80 -8.32
N GLY A 32 -5.40 -6.35 -7.99
CA GLY A 32 -4.20 -7.00 -8.49
C GLY A 32 -3.91 -6.82 -9.96
N ALA A 33 -4.70 -6.05 -10.66
CA ALA A 33 -4.53 -5.97 -12.07
C ALA A 33 -4.03 -4.61 -12.47
N ALA A 34 -2.80 -4.44 -12.68
CA ALA A 34 -2.30 -3.18 -13.16
C ALA A 34 -1.33 -3.41 -14.28
N HIS A 35 -1.36 -2.52 -15.25
CA HIS A 35 -0.38 -2.55 -16.30
C HIS A 35 0.93 -2.00 -15.78
N ARG A 36 1.99 -2.40 -16.42
CA ARG A 36 3.31 -1.94 -16.06
C ARG A 36 3.41 -0.42 -16.03
N GLU A 37 2.68 0.25 -16.89
CA GLU A 37 2.66 1.71 -16.90
C GLU A 37 2.13 2.29 -15.61
N ARG A 38 1.19 1.61 -14.98
CA ARG A 38 0.63 2.09 -13.74
C ARG A 38 1.59 1.96 -12.59
N PHE A 39 2.45 0.97 -12.64
CA PHE A 39 3.48 0.83 -11.62
C PHE A 39 4.27 2.11 -11.47
N ASP A 40 4.79 2.60 -12.58
CA ASP A 40 5.63 3.79 -12.55
C ASP A 40 4.85 5.01 -12.06
N LYS A 41 3.62 5.15 -12.51
CA LYS A 41 2.80 6.28 -12.08
C LYS A 41 2.47 6.22 -10.60
N ILE A 42 2.18 5.04 -10.09
CA ILE A 42 1.86 4.88 -8.67
C ILE A 42 3.07 5.25 -7.83
N ILE A 43 4.25 4.82 -8.22
CA ILE A 43 5.46 5.11 -7.45
C ILE A 43 5.85 6.58 -7.56
N ILE A 44 5.76 7.15 -8.75
CA ILE A 44 6.20 8.53 -8.95
C ILE A 44 5.22 9.54 -8.36
N HIS A 45 3.93 9.29 -8.51
CA HIS A 45 2.92 10.27 -8.12
C HIS A 45 2.10 9.87 -6.90
N GLY A 46 2.25 8.65 -6.42
CA GLY A 46 1.45 8.18 -5.31
C GLY A 46 1.96 8.61 -3.96
N ALA A 47 1.14 8.41 -2.95
CA ALA A 47 1.53 8.66 -1.56
C ALA A 47 2.24 7.45 -1.00
N HIS A 48 3.37 7.68 -0.35
CA HIS A 48 4.17 6.60 0.23
C HIS A 48 3.54 6.20 1.57
N PHE A 49 3.25 4.91 1.74
CA PHE A 49 2.66 4.43 2.99
C PHE A 49 3.46 3.25 3.53
N ARG A 50 3.22 2.95 4.81
CA ARG A 50 3.75 1.73 5.39
C ARG A 50 2.73 1.12 6.31
N LEU A 51 2.72 -0.21 6.38
CA LEU A 51 1.77 -0.97 7.18
C LEU A 51 2.50 -1.55 8.38
N LEU A 52 1.88 -1.43 9.56
CA LEU A 52 2.55 -1.77 10.81
C LEU A 52 1.79 -2.85 11.58
N SER A 53 2.53 -3.65 12.34
CA SER A 53 1.94 -4.65 13.22
C SER A 53 1.33 -3.98 14.45
N GLU A 54 0.70 -4.76 15.32
CA GLU A 54 0.17 -4.24 16.57
C GLU A 54 1.26 -3.65 17.45
N GLN A 55 2.49 -4.11 17.30
CA GLN A 55 3.60 -3.60 18.07
C GLN A 55 4.22 -2.36 17.45
N GLY A 56 3.69 -1.91 16.34
CA GLY A 56 4.22 -0.72 15.67
C GLY A 56 5.41 -0.98 14.76
N GLU A 57 5.67 -2.25 14.43
CA GLU A 57 6.78 -2.57 13.54
C GLU A 57 6.36 -2.52 12.09
N VAL A 58 7.16 -1.94 11.25
CA VAL A 58 6.87 -1.85 9.81
C VAL A 58 6.95 -3.24 9.19
N GLN A 59 5.87 -3.64 8.54
CA GLN A 59 5.80 -4.94 7.89
C GLN A 59 5.88 -4.81 6.38
N PHE A 60 5.23 -3.81 5.83
CA PHE A 60 5.21 -3.58 4.38
C PHE A 60 5.29 -2.10 4.08
N THR A 61 5.83 -1.77 2.92
CA THR A 61 5.87 -0.38 2.45
C THR A 61 5.36 -0.35 1.02
N GLY A 62 4.73 0.73 0.63
CA GLY A 62 4.23 0.85 -0.72
C GLY A 62 3.76 2.25 -1.06
N TYR A 63 3.01 2.35 -2.15
CA TYR A 63 2.49 3.62 -2.65
C TYR A 63 1.04 3.44 -3.04
N ILE A 64 0.25 4.50 -2.93
CA ILE A 64 -1.14 4.50 -3.36
C ILE A 64 -1.40 5.75 -4.19
N LEU A 65 -2.13 5.59 -5.28
CA LEU A 65 -2.47 6.69 -6.19
C LEU A 65 -3.95 6.65 -6.47
N GLY A 66 -4.56 7.81 -6.58
CA GLY A 66 -5.97 7.92 -6.93
C GLY A 66 -6.78 8.57 -5.83
N ASP A 67 -8.05 8.22 -5.81
CA ASP A 67 -9.00 8.81 -4.87
C ASP A 67 -9.21 7.84 -3.72
N TYR A 68 -8.65 8.12 -2.58
CA TYR A 68 -8.69 7.23 -1.43
C TYR A 68 -8.86 8.02 -0.13
N LYS A 69 -9.34 7.33 0.92
CA LYS A 69 -9.54 7.97 2.21
C LYS A 69 -8.37 7.77 3.17
N GLY A 70 -7.59 6.73 3.00
CA GLY A 70 -6.40 6.52 3.81
C GLY A 70 -6.20 5.10 4.31
N PHE A 71 -7.25 4.39 4.67
CA PHE A 71 -7.10 3.05 5.25
C PHE A 71 -7.11 1.93 4.21
N GLU A 72 -7.29 2.26 2.94
CA GLU A 72 -7.47 1.24 1.91
C GLU A 72 -6.37 0.19 1.83
N PRO A 73 -5.07 0.57 1.84
CA PRO A 73 -4.05 -0.47 1.78
C PRO A 73 -4.08 -1.39 3.00
N LEU A 74 -4.42 -0.84 4.16
CA LEU A 74 -4.52 -1.62 5.36
C LEU A 74 -5.71 -2.56 5.30
N ASP A 75 -6.87 -2.05 4.90
CA ASP A 75 -8.09 -2.84 4.83
C ASP A 75 -8.03 -3.88 3.72
N ASP A 76 -7.47 -3.52 2.58
CA ASP A 76 -7.43 -4.42 1.43
C ASP A 76 -6.38 -5.50 1.56
N TYR A 77 -5.27 -5.20 2.21
CA TYR A 77 -4.13 -6.10 2.24
C TYR A 77 -3.53 -6.31 3.62
N GLY A 78 -3.30 -5.23 4.35
CA GLY A 78 -2.53 -5.29 5.59
C GLY A 78 -3.16 -6.14 6.66
N ARG A 79 -4.46 -6.01 6.88
CA ARG A 79 -5.13 -6.73 7.94
C ARG A 79 -5.08 -8.24 7.72
N ALA A 80 -5.17 -8.68 6.47
CA ALA A 80 -5.06 -10.10 6.16
C ALA A 80 -3.65 -10.62 6.34
N ASN A 81 -2.68 -9.73 6.48
CA ASN A 81 -1.27 -10.09 6.63
C ASN A 81 -0.69 -9.67 7.98
N GLY A 82 -1.55 -9.49 8.95
CA GLY A 82 -1.09 -9.25 10.33
C GLY A 82 -0.83 -7.80 10.68
N CYS A 83 -1.24 -6.87 9.85
CA CYS A 83 -1.04 -5.45 10.14
C CYS A 83 -2.29 -4.85 10.76
N SER A 84 -2.11 -3.88 11.64
CA SER A 84 -3.20 -3.19 12.29
C SER A 84 -3.08 -1.68 12.17
N GLY A 85 -2.02 -1.16 11.60
CA GLY A 85 -1.82 0.29 11.45
C GLY A 85 -1.26 0.66 10.10
N ILE A 86 -1.46 1.92 9.73
CA ILE A 86 -0.92 2.46 8.49
C ILE A 86 -0.41 3.87 8.75
N GLU A 87 0.72 4.22 8.14
CA GLU A 87 1.28 5.54 8.20
C GLU A 87 1.57 6.05 6.81
N TYR A 88 1.49 7.35 6.63
CA TYR A 88 1.82 8.01 5.37
C TYR A 88 2.97 8.98 5.57
N GLU A 89 3.84 9.06 4.59
CA GLU A 89 4.95 10.00 4.63
C GLU A 89 4.51 11.36 4.14
N ARG A 90 4.85 12.42 4.91
CA ARG A 90 4.62 13.80 4.50
C ARG A 90 5.83 14.60 4.91
N ASP A 91 6.46 15.24 3.93
CA ASP A 91 7.61 16.11 4.18
C ASP A 91 8.70 15.39 4.97
N GLY A 92 8.94 14.15 4.62
CA GLY A 92 9.99 13.37 5.28
C GLY A 92 9.61 12.78 6.62
N GLN A 93 8.37 12.94 7.05
CA GLN A 93 7.92 12.41 8.33
C GLN A 93 6.75 11.46 8.16
N TRP A 94 6.73 10.42 8.98
CA TRP A 94 5.66 9.43 8.94
C TRP A 94 4.58 9.82 9.93
N GLN A 95 3.35 9.87 9.47
CA GLN A 95 2.20 10.22 10.28
C GLN A 95 1.20 9.08 10.32
N ALA A 96 0.87 8.64 11.51
CA ALA A 96 -0.09 7.56 11.68
C ALA A 96 -1.48 8.05 11.34
N LEU A 97 -2.23 7.19 10.65
CA LEU A 97 -3.61 7.47 10.33
C LEU A 97 -4.47 6.86 11.44
N SER A 98 -5.40 7.62 11.93
CA SER A 98 -6.30 7.09 12.97
C SER A 98 -7.70 7.55 12.71
N ASP A 99 -8.65 6.78 13.24
CA ASP A 99 -10.06 7.12 13.10
C ASP A 99 -10.47 8.34 13.93
#